data_f4a766b561cdd2cb89e0ded45cdbae4a
#
_entry.id   f4a766b561cdd2cb89e0ded45cdbae4a
#
_cell.length_a   1.000
_cell.length_b   1.000
_cell.length_c   1.000
_cell.angle_alpha   90.00
_cell.angle_beta   90.00
_cell.angle_gamma   90.00
#
_symmetry.space_group_name_H-M   'P 1'
#
loop_
_entity.id
_entity.type
_entity.pdbx_description
1 polymer ?
#
loop_
_entity_poly.entity_id
_entity_poly.type
_entity_poly.pdbx_seq_one_letter_code
_entity_poly.pdbx_strand_id
1 'polypeptide(L)'
;MSLQTRIKEAGAAAAAAPVDAGRHRAVKRRTKRAVMDRMGYDEVARISAYIDPARARSELRPAVEAALNVEEPGDLAMPERETIIDEILDDVVGLGPLQPLIEDDTVTEIMVNGCRSAFFERGGVLYPIEHAFEDDEQIRVLIDRIISPLGRRIDERSPIVNARLKTGYRVNAVIPPVAIDGPILTIRKFSDRICSLDELVGLGSLPLWYAQLLSCAVSLRQDLAVAGGTGSGKTTLLNALSCEISTGERIVTIEDSAELKFAHHPHVVRLEAREASIEGEGAVTIRDLVTNALRMRPDRIVVGEVRGAECCDMLQAMNTGHDGSLTTLHAGTEQETVVRLTLLARYGIDLPSELIEEQIAMALDGIVMSERHADGRRFVSSYSGVRRGTSGGVELERYVTFDAAARTWTLDREPPFIAEGLRSGTLTQEEVDEWRSLCPSS
;
A
#
# COMPACT_ATOMS: atom_id res chain seq x y z
N MET A 1 25.09 -8.34 -8.11
CA MET A 1 25.25 -9.17 -6.90
C MET A 1 24.06 -10.10 -6.79
N SER A 2 24.29 -11.41 -6.53
CA SER A 2 23.19 -12.37 -6.42
C SER A 2 22.36 -12.14 -5.14
N LEU A 3 21.09 -12.60 -5.13
CA LEU A 3 20.20 -12.54 -3.97
C LEU A 3 20.87 -13.16 -2.71
N GLN A 4 21.61 -14.26 -2.91
CA GLN A 4 22.37 -14.95 -1.85
C GLN A 4 23.51 -14.10 -1.23
N THR A 5 24.14 -13.22 -2.02
CA THR A 5 25.20 -12.32 -1.53
C THR A 5 24.59 -11.20 -0.68
N ARG A 6 23.43 -10.66 -1.08
CA ARG A 6 22.69 -9.62 -0.32
C ARG A 6 22.16 -10.15 1.03
N ILE A 7 21.70 -11.39 1.05
CA ILE A 7 21.22 -12.06 2.28
C ILE A 7 22.37 -12.29 3.27
N LYS A 8 23.58 -12.68 2.80
CA LYS A 8 24.75 -12.89 3.66
C LYS A 8 25.31 -11.60 4.28
N GLU A 9 25.32 -10.49 3.53
CA GLU A 9 25.82 -9.20 4.04
C GLU A 9 24.86 -8.56 5.05
N ALA A 10 23.54 -8.76 4.90
CA ALA A 10 22.55 -8.28 5.85
C ALA A 10 22.52 -9.07 7.17
N GLY A 11 22.83 -10.37 7.13
CA GLY A 11 22.89 -11.22 8.32
C GLY A 11 24.03 -10.89 9.28
N ALA A 12 25.09 -10.21 8.81
CA ALA A 12 26.24 -9.85 9.62
C ALA A 12 26.00 -8.64 10.56
N ALA A 13 24.94 -7.86 10.35
CA ALA A 13 24.64 -6.66 11.14
C ALA A 13 23.71 -6.88 12.34
N ALA A 14 23.13 -8.08 12.52
CA ALA A 14 22.11 -8.38 13.53
C ALA A 14 22.56 -9.34 14.65
N ALA A 15 23.85 -9.58 14.87
CA ALA A 15 24.33 -10.51 15.89
C ALA A 15 24.52 -9.85 17.26
N ALA A 16 23.44 -9.78 18.06
CA ALA A 16 23.56 -9.85 19.52
C ALA A 16 23.81 -11.32 19.91
N ALA A 17 24.70 -11.58 20.89
CA ALA A 17 25.19 -12.90 21.26
C ALA A 17 24.06 -13.91 21.55
N PRO A 18 24.19 -15.19 21.19
CA PRO A 18 23.16 -16.18 21.41
C PRO A 18 23.10 -16.55 22.91
N VAL A 19 22.09 -16.08 23.60
CA VAL A 19 21.48 -16.83 24.69
C VAL A 19 21.13 -18.20 24.10
N ASP A 20 21.31 -19.29 24.88
CA ASP A 20 20.99 -20.65 24.41
C ASP A 20 19.54 -20.68 23.86
N ALA A 21 19.41 -20.48 22.55
CA ALA A 21 18.13 -20.37 21.87
C ALA A 21 17.25 -21.63 22.05
N GLY A 22 17.88 -22.77 22.41
CA GLY A 22 17.19 -24.00 22.78
C GLY A 22 16.56 -23.89 24.16
N ARG A 23 17.27 -23.37 25.16
CA ARG A 23 16.77 -23.13 26.52
C ARG A 23 15.63 -22.11 26.49
N HIS A 24 15.82 -20.98 25.83
CA HIS A 24 14.80 -19.93 25.72
C HIS A 24 13.47 -20.48 25.19
N ARG A 25 13.49 -21.18 24.06
CA ARG A 25 12.28 -21.81 23.50
C ARG A 25 11.65 -22.85 24.42
N ALA A 26 12.46 -23.66 25.09
CA ALA A 26 11.95 -24.66 26.02
C ALA A 26 11.26 -24.02 27.23
N VAL A 27 11.84 -22.96 27.79
CA VAL A 27 11.23 -22.19 28.90
C VAL A 27 9.93 -21.54 28.45
N LYS A 28 9.93 -20.82 27.32
CA LYS A 28 8.73 -20.20 26.75
C LYS A 28 7.58 -21.21 26.58
N ARG A 29 7.88 -22.38 26.00
CA ARG A 29 6.87 -23.43 25.78
C ARG A 29 6.30 -24.00 27.08
N ARG A 30 7.16 -24.30 28.09
CA ARG A 30 6.71 -24.79 29.39
C ARG A 30 5.84 -23.75 30.11
N THR A 31 6.30 -22.50 30.13
CA THR A 31 5.56 -21.39 30.78
C THR A 31 4.20 -21.19 30.13
N LYS A 32 4.15 -21.15 28.78
CA LYS A 32 2.91 -21.02 28.03
C LYS A 32 1.92 -22.13 28.36
N ARG A 33 2.39 -23.40 28.43
CA ARG A 33 1.56 -24.55 28.89
C ARG A 33 1.05 -24.35 30.29
N ALA A 34 1.92 -23.97 31.25
CA ALA A 34 1.54 -23.73 32.63
C ALA A 34 0.48 -22.63 32.81
N VAL A 35 0.52 -21.58 31.95
CA VAL A 35 -0.52 -20.56 31.92
C VAL A 35 -1.86 -21.15 31.46
N MET A 36 -1.87 -21.95 30.40
CA MET A 36 -3.09 -22.58 29.88
C MET A 36 -3.68 -23.59 30.91
N ASP A 37 -2.83 -24.37 31.56
CA ASP A 37 -3.26 -25.37 32.57
C ASP A 37 -3.83 -24.71 33.84
N ARG A 38 -3.33 -23.52 34.23
CA ARG A 38 -3.78 -22.80 35.42
C ARG A 38 -5.03 -21.97 35.22
N MET A 39 -5.10 -21.25 34.10
CA MET A 39 -6.23 -20.37 33.81
C MET A 39 -7.38 -21.09 33.13
N GLY A 40 -7.09 -22.17 32.40
CA GLY A 40 -8.01 -22.85 31.51
C GLY A 40 -8.10 -22.18 30.15
N TYR A 41 -8.26 -23.00 29.12
CA TYR A 41 -8.32 -22.53 27.71
C TYR A 41 -9.46 -21.53 27.47
N ASP A 42 -10.63 -21.75 28.09
CA ASP A 42 -11.81 -20.89 27.92
C ASP A 42 -11.58 -19.47 28.45
N GLU A 43 -10.93 -19.37 29.63
CA GLU A 43 -10.64 -18.07 30.23
C GLU A 43 -9.59 -17.28 29.46
N VAL A 44 -8.52 -17.95 29.01
CA VAL A 44 -7.51 -17.33 28.12
C VAL A 44 -8.14 -16.88 26.83
N ALA A 45 -8.99 -17.71 26.21
CA ALA A 45 -9.70 -17.35 24.98
C ALA A 45 -10.64 -16.15 25.20
N ARG A 46 -11.35 -16.09 26.34
CA ARG A 46 -12.23 -14.98 26.72
C ARG A 46 -11.45 -13.66 26.83
N ILE A 47 -10.29 -13.67 27.49
CA ILE A 47 -9.45 -12.49 27.64
C ILE A 47 -8.82 -12.09 26.31
N SER A 48 -8.34 -13.06 25.53
CA SER A 48 -7.75 -12.81 24.20
C SER A 48 -8.75 -12.23 23.19
N ALA A 49 -10.05 -12.44 23.39
CA ALA A 49 -11.12 -11.89 22.57
C ALA A 49 -11.48 -10.42 22.89
N TYR A 50 -10.81 -9.78 23.85
CA TYR A 50 -11.05 -8.38 24.15
C TYR A 50 -10.77 -7.49 22.91
N ILE A 51 -11.62 -6.47 22.74
CA ILE A 51 -11.48 -5.51 21.64
C ILE A 51 -10.18 -4.71 21.77
N ASP A 52 -9.73 -4.50 23.03
CA ASP A 52 -8.49 -3.80 23.35
C ASP A 52 -7.38 -4.81 23.72
N PRO A 53 -6.40 -5.04 22.83
CA PRO A 53 -5.28 -5.93 23.09
C PRO A 53 -4.41 -5.50 24.30
N ALA A 54 -4.29 -4.20 24.56
CA ALA A 54 -3.49 -3.69 25.69
C ALA A 54 -4.11 -4.13 27.02
N ARG A 55 -5.45 -4.10 27.13
CA ARG A 55 -6.17 -4.60 28.29
C ARG A 55 -6.00 -6.11 28.45
N ALA A 56 -6.09 -6.88 27.35
CA ALA A 56 -5.88 -8.33 27.40
C ALA A 56 -4.46 -8.68 27.88
N ARG A 57 -3.43 -7.98 27.36
CA ARG A 57 -2.03 -8.14 27.81
C ARG A 57 -1.88 -7.82 29.29
N SER A 58 -2.45 -6.72 29.77
CA SER A 58 -2.39 -6.32 31.19
C SER A 58 -3.04 -7.34 32.12
N GLU A 59 -4.15 -7.97 31.70
CA GLU A 59 -4.86 -8.95 32.50
C GLU A 59 -4.15 -10.32 32.54
N LEU A 60 -3.50 -10.71 31.43
CA LEU A 60 -2.77 -11.98 31.34
C LEU A 60 -1.35 -11.92 31.94
N ARG A 61 -0.71 -10.75 31.93
CA ARG A 61 0.68 -10.60 32.39
C ARG A 61 0.97 -11.19 33.77
N PRO A 62 0.17 -10.94 34.82
CA PRO A 62 0.43 -11.51 36.12
C PRO A 62 0.40 -13.05 36.14
N ALA A 63 -0.45 -13.66 35.33
CA ALA A 63 -0.53 -15.12 35.23
C ALA A 63 0.71 -15.70 34.52
N VAL A 64 1.20 -15.02 33.47
CA VAL A 64 2.43 -15.39 32.78
C VAL A 64 3.64 -15.25 33.71
N GLU A 65 3.76 -14.16 34.46
CA GLU A 65 4.82 -13.92 35.43
C GLU A 65 4.82 -14.99 36.54
N ALA A 66 3.65 -15.32 37.06
CA ALA A 66 3.50 -16.36 38.11
C ALA A 66 3.87 -17.74 37.55
N ALA A 67 3.50 -18.07 36.31
CA ALA A 67 3.87 -19.32 35.66
C ALA A 67 5.39 -19.41 35.44
N LEU A 68 5.99 -18.33 34.90
CA LEU A 68 7.43 -18.27 34.67
C LEU A 68 8.26 -18.43 35.97
N ASN A 69 7.80 -17.83 37.07
CA ASN A 69 8.44 -17.97 38.38
C ASN A 69 8.46 -19.42 38.89
N VAL A 70 7.48 -20.23 38.52
CA VAL A 70 7.41 -21.65 38.90
C VAL A 70 8.27 -22.50 37.98
N GLU A 71 8.25 -22.25 36.69
CA GLU A 71 9.00 -23.03 35.68
C GLU A 71 10.52 -22.74 35.70
N GLU A 72 10.92 -21.52 36.05
CA GLU A 72 12.33 -21.10 36.14
C GLU A 72 12.55 -20.19 37.36
N PRO A 73 12.63 -20.75 38.56
CA PRO A 73 12.82 -19.98 39.78
C PRO A 73 14.24 -19.43 39.89
N GLY A 74 14.45 -18.16 39.52
CA GLY A 74 15.65 -17.39 39.86
C GLY A 74 16.80 -17.43 38.88
N ASP A 75 16.79 -18.21 37.80
CA ASP A 75 17.93 -18.43 36.91
C ASP A 75 17.99 -17.54 35.64
N LEU A 76 16.95 -16.73 35.42
CA LEU A 76 16.87 -15.85 34.25
C LEU A 76 17.21 -14.41 34.62
N ALA A 77 18.04 -13.75 33.80
CA ALA A 77 18.27 -12.32 33.92
C ALA A 77 16.97 -11.53 33.65
N MET A 78 16.80 -10.39 34.34
CA MET A 78 15.57 -9.58 34.20
C MET A 78 15.21 -9.25 32.74
N PRO A 79 16.14 -8.86 31.85
CA PRO A 79 15.81 -8.61 30.44
C PRO A 79 15.30 -9.85 29.71
N GLU A 80 15.85 -11.03 29.99
CA GLU A 80 15.44 -12.29 29.38
C GLU A 80 14.04 -12.71 29.85
N ARG A 81 13.72 -12.48 31.14
CA ARG A 81 12.38 -12.71 31.69
C ARG A 81 11.33 -11.87 31.00
N GLU A 82 11.59 -10.56 30.86
CA GLU A 82 10.66 -9.65 30.18
C GLU A 82 10.45 -10.07 28.73
N THR A 83 11.51 -10.45 28.02
CA THR A 83 11.40 -10.96 26.66
C THR A 83 10.50 -12.18 26.57
N ILE A 84 10.68 -13.18 27.47
CA ILE A 84 9.84 -14.39 27.47
C ILE A 84 8.39 -14.05 27.78
N ILE A 85 8.13 -13.16 28.74
CA ILE A 85 6.78 -12.72 29.10
C ILE A 85 6.10 -12.04 27.90
N ASP A 86 6.78 -11.11 27.26
CA ASP A 86 6.22 -10.39 26.11
C ASP A 86 5.98 -11.32 24.93
N GLU A 87 6.90 -12.22 24.62
CA GLU A 87 6.70 -13.23 23.59
C GLU A 87 5.51 -14.17 23.85
N ILE A 88 5.27 -14.56 25.12
CA ILE A 88 4.10 -15.38 25.47
C ILE A 88 2.81 -14.56 25.33
N LEU A 89 2.82 -13.30 25.73
CA LEU A 89 1.68 -12.40 25.53
C LEU A 89 1.40 -12.17 24.05
N ASP A 90 2.44 -12.01 23.23
CA ASP A 90 2.30 -11.92 21.78
C ASP A 90 1.71 -13.19 21.16
N ASP A 91 2.16 -14.36 21.64
CA ASP A 91 1.63 -15.66 21.19
C ASP A 91 0.16 -15.85 21.56
N VAL A 92 -0.31 -15.25 22.66
CA VAL A 92 -1.68 -15.46 23.17
C VAL A 92 -2.64 -14.38 22.68
N VAL A 93 -2.24 -13.13 22.72
CA VAL A 93 -3.12 -11.97 22.42
C VAL A 93 -2.79 -11.32 21.09
N GLY A 94 -1.51 -11.32 20.72
CA GLY A 94 -0.99 -10.66 19.52
C GLY A 94 -0.89 -11.60 18.31
N LEU A 95 0.02 -11.21 17.42
CA LEU A 95 0.34 -11.96 16.20
C LEU A 95 1.56 -12.88 16.36
N GLY A 96 1.82 -13.32 17.61
CA GLY A 96 2.92 -14.23 17.93
C GLY A 96 4.28 -13.64 17.54
N PRO A 97 5.15 -14.44 16.89
CA PRO A 97 6.49 -13.99 16.51
C PRO A 97 6.49 -12.86 15.47
N LEU A 98 5.36 -12.54 14.86
CA LEU A 98 5.21 -11.44 13.92
C LEU A 98 4.88 -10.10 14.59
N GLN A 99 4.49 -10.10 15.88
CA GLN A 99 4.07 -8.89 16.58
C GLN A 99 5.12 -7.76 16.56
N PRO A 100 6.40 -8.01 16.87
CA PRO A 100 7.42 -6.96 16.81
C PRO A 100 7.60 -6.36 15.41
N LEU A 101 7.41 -7.16 14.35
CA LEU A 101 7.49 -6.70 12.97
C LEU A 101 6.28 -5.88 12.55
N ILE A 102 5.12 -6.18 13.13
CA ILE A 102 3.90 -5.39 12.92
C ILE A 102 4.04 -4.01 13.58
N GLU A 103 4.69 -3.93 14.74
CA GLU A 103 4.91 -2.68 15.48
C GLU A 103 6.08 -1.85 14.93
N ASP A 104 7.01 -2.45 14.19
CA ASP A 104 8.14 -1.75 13.57
C ASP A 104 7.72 -1.04 12.27
N ASP A 105 7.55 0.29 12.32
CA ASP A 105 7.15 1.11 11.17
C ASP A 105 8.13 1.08 9.99
N THR A 106 9.34 0.57 10.19
CA THR A 106 10.32 0.42 9.10
C THR A 106 10.09 -0.84 8.25
N VAL A 107 9.34 -1.80 8.77
CA VAL A 107 8.94 -3.03 8.06
C VAL A 107 7.77 -2.73 7.14
N THR A 108 7.88 -3.11 5.88
CA THR A 108 6.86 -2.87 4.85
C THR A 108 6.06 -4.11 4.48
N GLU A 109 6.67 -5.30 4.58
CA GLU A 109 6.03 -6.56 4.23
C GLU A 109 6.55 -7.69 5.10
N ILE A 110 5.67 -8.65 5.47
CA ILE A 110 5.99 -9.86 6.21
C ILE A 110 5.44 -11.04 5.41
N MET A 111 6.30 -12.05 5.16
CA MET A 111 5.98 -13.19 4.32
C MET A 111 6.35 -14.48 5.05
N VAL A 112 5.36 -15.31 5.33
CA VAL A 112 5.51 -16.64 5.94
C VAL A 112 5.18 -17.69 4.88
N ASN A 113 6.12 -18.59 4.60
CA ASN A 113 6.02 -19.64 3.60
C ASN A 113 6.18 -21.01 4.27
N GLY A 114 5.18 -21.44 5.03
CA GLY A 114 5.28 -22.57 5.96
C GLY A 114 6.20 -22.28 7.15
N CYS A 115 6.29 -23.20 8.11
CA CYS A 115 7.05 -23.01 9.35
C CYS A 115 8.58 -22.90 9.15
N ARG A 116 9.09 -23.30 7.98
CA ARG A 116 10.53 -23.35 7.70
C ARG A 116 11.08 -22.07 7.08
N SER A 117 10.25 -21.19 6.56
CA SER A 117 10.70 -20.06 5.74
C SER A 117 9.82 -18.84 5.95
N ALA A 118 10.35 -17.85 6.65
CA ALA A 118 9.69 -16.58 6.84
C ALA A 118 10.65 -15.42 6.59
N PHE A 119 10.13 -14.32 6.06
CA PHE A 119 10.88 -13.13 5.70
C PHE A 119 10.12 -11.87 6.07
N PHE A 120 10.84 -10.75 6.22
CA PHE A 120 10.25 -9.43 6.22
C PHE A 120 11.04 -8.49 5.30
N GLU A 121 10.37 -7.47 4.78
CA GLU A 121 11.00 -6.41 3.99
C GLU A 121 11.16 -5.15 4.84
N ARG A 122 12.36 -4.56 4.77
CA ARG A 122 12.69 -3.27 5.37
C ARG A 122 13.53 -2.46 4.39
N GLY A 123 13.06 -1.25 4.04
CA GLY A 123 13.76 -0.39 3.09
C GLY A 123 13.98 -1.03 1.70
N GLY A 124 13.10 -1.93 1.26
CA GLY A 124 13.21 -2.66 -0.02
C GLY A 124 14.19 -3.83 0.00
N VAL A 125 14.71 -4.22 1.18
CA VAL A 125 15.62 -5.37 1.38
C VAL A 125 14.90 -6.45 2.17
N LEU A 126 15.04 -7.70 1.74
CA LEU A 126 14.47 -8.87 2.40
C LEU A 126 15.42 -9.42 3.47
N TYR A 127 14.88 -9.65 4.65
CA TYR A 127 15.56 -10.26 5.80
C TYR A 127 14.85 -11.55 6.19
N PRO A 128 15.58 -12.63 6.48
CA PRO A 128 14.99 -13.86 6.99
C PRO A 128 14.55 -13.70 8.46
N ILE A 129 13.46 -14.38 8.83
CA ILE A 129 13.03 -14.55 10.22
C ILE A 129 13.39 -15.99 10.60
N GLU A 130 14.42 -16.14 11.43
CA GLU A 130 14.86 -17.46 11.84
C GLU A 130 13.92 -18.07 12.87
N HIS A 131 13.52 -19.31 12.67
CA HIS A 131 12.72 -20.10 13.62
C HIS A 131 11.45 -19.41 14.13
N ALA A 132 10.75 -18.67 13.24
CA ALA A 132 9.54 -17.94 13.60
C ALA A 132 8.44 -18.85 14.14
N PHE A 133 8.28 -20.03 13.57
CA PHE A 133 7.24 -21.00 13.93
C PHE A 133 7.83 -22.38 14.21
N GLU A 134 7.24 -23.13 15.16
CA GLU A 134 7.64 -24.50 15.46
C GLU A 134 7.08 -25.50 14.43
N ASP A 135 5.84 -25.26 13.98
CA ASP A 135 5.11 -26.09 13.02
C ASP A 135 4.09 -25.28 12.21
N ASP A 136 3.50 -25.92 11.23
CA ASP A 136 2.49 -25.30 10.35
C ASP A 136 1.15 -25.06 11.08
N GLU A 137 0.87 -25.79 12.15
CA GLU A 137 -0.35 -25.59 12.96
C GLU A 137 -0.33 -24.23 13.68
N GLN A 138 0.83 -23.77 14.15
CA GLN A 138 0.95 -22.43 14.73
C GLN A 138 0.59 -21.34 13.72
N ILE A 139 1.02 -21.49 12.46
CA ILE A 139 0.66 -20.56 11.40
C ILE A 139 -0.84 -20.62 11.12
N ARG A 140 -1.41 -21.82 11.12
CA ARG A 140 -2.84 -22.02 10.92
C ARG A 140 -3.67 -21.30 11.98
N VAL A 141 -3.31 -21.50 13.25
CA VAL A 141 -3.96 -20.84 14.39
C VAL A 141 -3.80 -19.32 14.29
N LEU A 142 -2.63 -18.82 13.87
CA LEU A 142 -2.41 -17.40 13.65
C LEU A 142 -3.30 -16.84 12.54
N ILE A 143 -3.40 -17.53 11.41
CA ILE A 143 -4.29 -17.16 10.31
C ILE A 143 -5.74 -17.08 10.81
N ASP A 144 -6.23 -18.11 11.51
CA ASP A 144 -7.59 -18.13 12.02
C ASP A 144 -7.85 -16.98 13.01
N ARG A 145 -6.87 -16.65 13.86
CA ARG A 145 -6.93 -15.50 14.78
C ARG A 145 -7.03 -14.17 14.05
N ILE A 146 -6.33 -14.02 12.94
CA ILE A 146 -6.37 -12.80 12.12
C ILE A 146 -7.71 -12.64 11.42
N ILE A 147 -8.23 -13.71 10.81
CA ILE A 147 -9.37 -13.61 9.88
C ILE A 147 -10.73 -13.78 10.55
N SER A 148 -10.84 -14.58 11.63
CA SER A 148 -12.13 -14.83 12.31
C SER A 148 -12.81 -13.56 12.83
N PRO A 149 -12.09 -12.60 13.47
CA PRO A 149 -12.70 -11.34 13.92
C PRO A 149 -13.20 -10.44 12.78
N LEU A 150 -12.74 -10.70 11.55
CA LEU A 150 -13.14 -9.97 10.34
C LEU A 150 -14.36 -10.60 9.64
N GLY A 151 -14.96 -11.64 10.24
CA GLY A 151 -16.09 -12.36 9.67
C GLY A 151 -15.71 -13.17 8.43
N ARG A 152 -14.42 -13.49 8.26
CA ARG A 152 -13.90 -14.32 7.17
C ARG A 152 -13.60 -15.72 7.67
N ARG A 153 -13.57 -16.68 6.75
CA ARG A 153 -13.24 -18.08 7.01
C ARG A 153 -12.26 -18.56 5.97
N ILE A 154 -11.35 -19.46 6.37
CA ILE A 154 -10.46 -20.20 5.49
C ILE A 154 -10.50 -21.67 5.87
N ASP A 155 -10.75 -22.53 4.91
CA ASP A 155 -10.78 -23.99 5.05
C ASP A 155 -10.41 -24.67 3.72
N GLU A 156 -10.40 -26.00 3.69
CA GLU A 156 -10.05 -26.75 2.49
C GLU A 156 -10.96 -26.48 1.28
N ARG A 157 -12.18 -26.00 1.50
CA ARG A 157 -13.11 -25.64 0.42
C ARG A 157 -12.87 -24.22 -0.10
N SER A 158 -12.40 -23.34 0.78
CA SER A 158 -12.03 -21.95 0.49
C SER A 158 -10.62 -21.69 1.02
N PRO A 159 -9.58 -22.23 0.36
CA PRO A 159 -8.22 -22.26 0.91
C PRO A 159 -7.45 -20.94 0.74
N ILE A 160 -8.07 -19.91 0.19
CA ILE A 160 -7.49 -18.59 -0.03
C ILE A 160 -8.38 -17.53 0.61
N VAL A 161 -7.77 -16.59 1.34
CA VAL A 161 -8.48 -15.46 1.90
C VAL A 161 -7.68 -14.17 1.80
N ASN A 162 -8.35 -13.10 1.39
CA ASN A 162 -7.87 -11.73 1.51
C ASN A 162 -8.60 -11.06 2.67
N ALA A 163 -7.87 -10.34 3.50
CA ALA A 163 -8.42 -9.65 4.64
C ALA A 163 -7.67 -8.34 4.90
N ARG A 164 -8.22 -7.53 5.81
CA ARG A 164 -7.60 -6.29 6.25
C ARG A 164 -7.64 -6.21 7.76
N LEU A 165 -6.48 -5.97 8.37
CA LEU A 165 -6.40 -5.73 9.81
C LEU A 165 -7.08 -4.41 10.18
N LYS A 166 -7.47 -4.23 11.45
CA LYS A 166 -7.98 -2.95 11.97
C LYS A 166 -7.00 -1.80 11.79
N THR A 167 -5.70 -2.09 11.76
CA THR A 167 -4.61 -1.15 11.45
C THR A 167 -4.58 -0.70 9.99
N GLY A 168 -5.39 -1.32 9.12
CA GLY A 168 -5.40 -1.07 7.69
C GLY A 168 -4.51 -2.00 6.87
N TYR A 169 -3.63 -2.78 7.46
CA TYR A 169 -2.69 -3.66 6.74
C TYR A 169 -3.41 -4.76 5.98
N ARG A 170 -2.98 -5.03 4.75
CA ARG A 170 -3.52 -6.12 3.93
C ARG A 170 -2.94 -7.45 4.37
N VAL A 171 -3.80 -8.45 4.44
CA VAL A 171 -3.44 -9.84 4.73
C VAL A 171 -3.94 -10.73 3.60
N ASN A 172 -3.04 -11.55 3.07
CA ASN A 172 -3.39 -12.68 2.21
C ASN A 172 -2.94 -13.96 2.89
N ALA A 173 -3.82 -14.95 3.00
CA ALA A 173 -3.47 -16.26 3.50
C ALA A 173 -3.92 -17.35 2.52
N VAL A 174 -3.08 -18.36 2.37
CA VAL A 174 -3.32 -19.56 1.55
C VAL A 174 -2.96 -20.79 2.37
N ILE A 175 -3.82 -21.80 2.35
CA ILE A 175 -3.62 -23.04 3.11
C ILE A 175 -3.59 -24.28 2.22
N PRO A 176 -3.09 -25.41 2.70
CA PRO A 176 -3.27 -26.69 2.02
C PRO A 176 -4.77 -26.96 1.70
N PRO A 177 -5.09 -27.64 0.56
CA PRO A 177 -4.17 -28.32 -0.34
C PRO A 177 -3.54 -27.43 -1.43
N VAL A 178 -3.92 -26.15 -1.53
CA VAL A 178 -3.41 -25.22 -2.56
C VAL A 178 -1.97 -24.79 -2.23
N ALA A 179 -1.68 -24.52 -0.97
CA ALA A 179 -0.33 -24.23 -0.48
C ALA A 179 0.42 -25.56 -0.23
N ILE A 180 1.29 -25.95 -1.15
CA ILE A 180 1.93 -27.27 -1.17
C ILE A 180 2.94 -27.44 -0.01
N ASP A 181 3.70 -26.38 0.30
CA ASP A 181 4.80 -26.40 1.27
C ASP A 181 4.37 -25.98 2.69
N GLY A 182 3.06 -25.92 2.96
CA GLY A 182 2.50 -25.47 4.22
C GLY A 182 1.70 -24.16 4.09
N PRO A 183 1.09 -23.66 5.18
CA PRO A 183 0.30 -22.43 5.15
C PRO A 183 1.16 -21.22 4.78
N ILE A 184 0.62 -20.34 3.96
CA ILE A 184 1.25 -19.11 3.53
C ILE A 184 0.49 -17.94 4.16
N LEU A 185 1.23 -16.96 4.68
CA LEU A 185 0.68 -15.72 5.22
C LEU A 185 1.53 -14.54 4.76
N THR A 186 0.92 -13.63 4.04
CA THR A 186 1.55 -12.37 3.65
C THR A 186 0.82 -11.20 4.30
N ILE A 187 1.56 -10.34 4.99
CA ILE A 187 1.03 -9.11 5.59
C ILE A 187 1.76 -7.94 4.94
N ARG A 188 1.03 -7.10 4.21
CA ARG A 188 1.56 -5.87 3.64
C ARG A 188 1.13 -4.68 4.48
N LYS A 189 2.13 -4.00 5.04
CA LYS A 189 1.93 -2.78 5.81
C LYS A 189 1.85 -1.58 4.88
N PHE A 190 1.06 -0.59 5.27
CA PHE A 190 1.05 0.68 4.58
C PHE A 190 2.02 1.64 5.27
N SER A 191 2.88 2.26 4.46
CA SER A 191 3.74 3.33 4.96
C SER A 191 2.90 4.59 5.15
N ASP A 192 2.91 5.13 6.35
CA ASP A 192 2.31 6.44 6.67
C ASP A 192 3.23 7.62 6.33
N ARG A 193 4.43 7.32 5.76
CA ARG A 193 5.55 8.27 5.77
C ARG A 193 5.51 9.30 4.66
N ILE A 194 4.81 9.05 3.54
CA ILE A 194 4.84 9.96 2.40
C ILE A 194 3.42 10.36 2.03
N CYS A 195 3.07 11.60 2.32
CA CYS A 195 1.79 12.18 1.98
C CYS A 195 1.88 13.50 1.20
N SER A 196 3.09 14.04 0.93
CA SER A 196 3.26 15.30 0.22
C SER A 196 4.31 15.24 -0.91
N LEU A 197 4.21 16.18 -1.87
CA LEU A 197 5.22 16.37 -2.90
C LEU A 197 6.57 16.81 -2.32
N ASP A 198 6.57 17.59 -1.24
CA ASP A 198 7.80 18.04 -0.56
C ASP A 198 8.60 16.87 0.02
N GLU A 199 7.92 15.87 0.57
CA GLU A 199 8.58 14.65 1.04
C GLU A 199 9.22 13.88 -0.11
N LEU A 200 8.57 13.82 -1.28
CA LEU A 200 9.14 13.21 -2.47
C LEU A 200 10.36 13.99 -3.00
N VAL A 201 10.34 15.32 -2.92
CA VAL A 201 11.51 16.17 -3.21
C VAL A 201 12.64 15.87 -2.24
N GLY A 202 12.35 15.81 -0.94
CA GLY A 202 13.33 15.48 0.10
C GLY A 202 14.00 14.11 -0.08
N LEU A 203 13.27 13.14 -0.64
CA LEU A 203 13.79 11.82 -1.02
C LEU A 203 14.56 11.80 -2.35
N GLY A 204 14.57 12.91 -3.09
CA GLY A 204 15.19 13.00 -4.41
C GLY A 204 14.42 12.20 -5.50
N SER A 205 13.12 11.97 -5.30
CA SER A 205 12.27 11.30 -6.28
C SER A 205 11.89 12.20 -7.46
N LEU A 206 11.88 13.51 -7.25
CA LEU A 206 11.72 14.57 -8.27
C LEU A 206 12.31 15.88 -7.74
N PRO A 207 12.69 16.84 -8.62
CA PRO A 207 13.16 18.16 -8.19
C PRO A 207 11.98 19.08 -7.83
N LEU A 208 12.28 20.14 -7.07
CA LEU A 208 11.29 21.11 -6.57
C LEU A 208 10.44 21.71 -7.70
N TRP A 209 11.07 22.18 -8.78
CA TRP A 209 10.34 22.76 -9.92
C TRP A 209 9.32 21.81 -10.54
N TYR A 210 9.64 20.49 -10.56
CA TYR A 210 8.72 19.48 -11.09
C TYR A 210 7.58 19.18 -10.11
N ALA A 211 7.87 19.17 -8.81
CA ALA A 211 6.82 19.09 -7.79
C ALA A 211 5.84 20.24 -7.89
N GLN A 212 6.34 21.48 -8.05
CA GLN A 212 5.51 22.68 -8.27
C GLN A 212 4.67 22.59 -9.56
N LEU A 213 5.25 22.07 -10.65
CA LEU A 213 4.52 21.84 -11.90
C LEU A 213 3.34 20.88 -11.69
N LEU A 214 3.55 19.77 -10.96
CA LEU A 214 2.50 18.81 -10.64
C LEU A 214 1.44 19.41 -9.71
N SER A 215 1.85 20.20 -8.71
CA SER A 215 0.93 20.94 -7.85
C SER A 215 0.06 21.92 -8.64
N CYS A 216 0.66 22.66 -9.59
CA CYS A 216 -0.09 23.52 -10.51
C CYS A 216 -1.09 22.72 -11.36
N ALA A 217 -0.70 21.55 -11.89
CA ALA A 217 -1.60 20.70 -12.66
C ALA A 217 -2.82 20.27 -11.84
N VAL A 218 -2.63 19.84 -10.59
CA VAL A 218 -3.72 19.48 -9.67
C VAL A 218 -4.60 20.68 -9.35
N SER A 219 -4.02 21.83 -9.05
CA SER A 219 -4.75 23.08 -8.73
C SER A 219 -5.58 23.58 -9.92
N LEU A 220 -5.09 23.37 -11.14
CA LEU A 220 -5.78 23.70 -12.40
C LEU A 220 -6.71 22.59 -12.89
N ARG A 221 -7.02 21.62 -12.00
CA ARG A 221 -7.98 20.53 -12.26
C ARG A 221 -7.64 19.70 -13.50
N GLN A 222 -6.35 19.40 -13.72
CA GLN A 222 -5.98 18.47 -14.76
C GLN A 222 -6.32 17.02 -14.35
N ASP A 223 -6.97 16.28 -15.21
CA ASP A 223 -7.25 14.86 -15.08
C ASP A 223 -5.97 14.05 -15.31
N LEU A 224 -5.43 13.41 -14.26
CA LEU A 224 -4.13 12.77 -14.34
C LEU A 224 -4.18 11.26 -14.09
N ALA A 225 -3.46 10.53 -14.93
CA ALA A 225 -3.15 9.12 -14.71
C ALA A 225 -1.68 8.96 -14.28
N VAL A 226 -1.47 8.37 -13.10
CA VAL A 226 -0.13 7.97 -12.62
C VAL A 226 0.14 6.53 -13.03
N ALA A 227 1.13 6.32 -13.88
CA ALA A 227 1.46 4.99 -14.37
C ALA A 227 2.87 4.54 -13.96
N GLY A 228 3.12 3.23 -14.01
CA GLY A 228 4.42 2.67 -13.65
C GLY A 228 4.34 1.18 -13.31
N GLY A 229 5.49 0.54 -13.14
CA GLY A 229 5.61 -0.87 -12.76
C GLY A 229 5.18 -1.16 -11.33
N THR A 230 5.24 -2.44 -10.94
CA THR A 230 4.98 -2.86 -9.55
C THR A 230 6.04 -2.28 -8.61
N GLY A 231 5.60 -1.70 -7.49
CA GLY A 231 6.49 -1.13 -6.48
C GLY A 231 7.21 0.15 -6.92
N SER A 232 6.81 0.81 -8.03
CA SER A 232 7.40 2.06 -8.50
C SER A 232 7.02 3.28 -7.64
N GLY A 233 5.97 3.18 -6.81
CA GLY A 233 5.51 4.28 -5.96
C GLY A 233 4.29 5.03 -6.51
N LYS A 234 3.52 4.44 -7.43
CA LYS A 234 2.31 5.05 -8.01
C LYS A 234 1.31 5.54 -6.96
N THR A 235 0.93 4.66 -6.03
CA THR A 235 -0.03 5.01 -4.96
C THR A 235 0.52 6.12 -4.05
N THR A 236 1.84 6.10 -3.80
CA THR A 236 2.53 7.15 -3.04
C THR A 236 2.46 8.49 -3.76
N LEU A 237 2.75 8.51 -5.08
CA LEU A 237 2.67 9.71 -5.90
C LEU A 237 1.21 10.19 -6.03
N LEU A 238 0.25 9.27 -6.26
CA LEU A 238 -1.16 9.60 -6.28
C LEU A 238 -1.61 10.24 -4.96
N ASN A 239 -1.16 9.70 -3.82
CA ASN A 239 -1.45 10.27 -2.51
C ASN A 239 -0.87 11.69 -2.37
N ALA A 240 0.40 11.88 -2.76
CA ALA A 240 1.04 13.19 -2.74
C ALA A 240 0.29 14.22 -3.61
N LEU A 241 -0.08 13.85 -4.84
CA LEU A 241 -0.89 14.69 -5.72
C LEU A 241 -2.27 15.00 -5.12
N SER A 242 -2.90 14.00 -4.50
CA SER A 242 -4.22 14.18 -3.88
C SER A 242 -4.18 15.15 -2.69
N CYS A 243 -3.04 15.29 -2.01
CA CYS A 243 -2.85 16.27 -0.93
C CYS A 243 -2.77 17.70 -1.44
N GLU A 244 -2.49 17.93 -2.74
CA GLU A 244 -2.48 19.25 -3.38
C GLU A 244 -3.89 19.74 -3.78
N ILE A 245 -4.92 18.89 -3.66
CA ILE A 245 -6.30 19.28 -3.91
C ILE A 245 -6.74 20.31 -2.86
N SER A 246 -7.40 21.36 -3.31
CA SER A 246 -7.88 22.44 -2.43
C SER A 246 -8.80 21.90 -1.33
N THR A 247 -8.58 22.37 -0.10
CA THR A 247 -9.37 21.98 1.09
C THR A 247 -10.85 22.39 1.01
N GLY A 248 -11.21 23.26 0.07
CA GLY A 248 -12.59 23.64 -0.22
C GLY A 248 -13.34 22.64 -1.10
N GLU A 249 -12.66 21.65 -1.69
CA GLU A 249 -13.25 20.68 -2.61
C GLU A 249 -13.67 19.40 -1.87
N ARG A 250 -14.74 18.75 -2.36
CA ARG A 250 -15.16 17.45 -1.87
C ARG A 250 -14.49 16.33 -2.67
N ILE A 251 -13.68 15.51 -2.01
CA ILE A 251 -13.01 14.37 -2.60
C ILE A 251 -13.79 13.10 -2.30
N VAL A 252 -14.01 12.26 -3.33
CA VAL A 252 -14.44 10.87 -3.14
C VAL A 252 -13.33 9.95 -3.63
N THR A 253 -12.74 9.16 -2.71
CA THR A 253 -11.75 8.15 -3.07
C THR A 253 -12.42 6.78 -3.22
N ILE A 254 -11.95 6.02 -4.20
CA ILE A 254 -12.46 4.68 -4.53
C ILE A 254 -11.25 3.76 -4.69
N GLU A 255 -11.14 2.76 -3.84
CA GLU A 255 -9.98 1.89 -3.77
C GLU A 255 -10.39 0.43 -3.56
N ASP A 256 -9.58 -0.49 -4.04
CA ASP A 256 -9.68 -1.92 -3.68
C ASP A 256 -9.42 -2.13 -2.19
N SER A 257 -8.48 -1.35 -1.66
CA SER A 257 -8.15 -1.27 -0.26
C SER A 257 -7.68 0.15 0.02
N ALA A 258 -8.30 0.81 0.98
CA ALA A 258 -8.10 2.22 1.23
C ALA A 258 -6.68 2.51 1.75
N GLU A 259 -5.77 2.86 0.84
CA GLU A 259 -4.37 3.23 1.08
C GLU A 259 -4.17 4.74 1.16
N LEU A 260 -5.01 5.52 0.45
CA LEU A 260 -4.90 6.97 0.38
C LEU A 260 -5.22 7.62 1.73
N LYS A 261 -4.42 8.61 2.11
CA LYS A 261 -4.51 9.32 3.39
C LYS A 261 -4.53 10.83 3.17
N PHE A 262 -5.49 11.47 3.78
CA PHE A 262 -5.74 12.91 3.69
C PHE A 262 -5.71 13.52 5.09
N ALA A 263 -4.50 13.68 5.65
CA ALA A 263 -4.32 14.11 7.04
C ALA A 263 -4.94 15.49 7.34
N HIS A 264 -5.00 16.38 6.35
CA HIS A 264 -5.39 17.79 6.53
C HIS A 264 -6.60 18.21 5.67
N HIS A 265 -7.19 17.29 4.88
CA HIS A 265 -8.32 17.64 4.03
C HIS A 265 -9.64 17.33 4.76
N PRO A 266 -10.49 18.36 5.04
CA PRO A 266 -11.67 18.21 5.91
C PRO A 266 -12.84 17.48 5.25
N HIS A 267 -12.87 17.38 3.93
CA HIS A 267 -14.03 16.88 3.19
C HIS A 267 -13.70 15.73 2.23
N VAL A 268 -13.30 14.59 2.81
CA VAL A 268 -12.99 13.36 2.07
C VAL A 268 -13.98 12.26 2.41
N VAL A 269 -14.53 11.61 1.39
CA VAL A 269 -15.29 10.38 1.51
C VAL A 269 -14.49 9.23 0.95
N ARG A 270 -14.19 8.25 1.78
CA ARG A 270 -13.38 7.10 1.39
C ARG A 270 -14.27 5.89 1.16
N LEU A 271 -14.25 5.33 -0.04
CA LEU A 271 -14.98 4.14 -0.43
C LEU A 271 -13.99 3.01 -0.73
N GLU A 272 -14.30 1.82 -0.20
CA GLU A 272 -13.50 0.62 -0.40
C GLU A 272 -14.38 -0.47 -1.02
N ALA A 273 -13.85 -1.14 -2.06
CA ALA A 273 -14.50 -2.29 -2.67
C ALA A 273 -14.64 -3.44 -1.67
N ARG A 274 -15.63 -4.26 -1.86
CA ARG A 274 -15.89 -5.42 -1.01
C ARG A 274 -16.00 -6.67 -1.86
N GLU A 275 -15.17 -7.65 -1.58
CA GLU A 275 -15.32 -9.00 -2.15
C GLU A 275 -16.63 -9.66 -1.69
N ALA A 276 -17.16 -10.57 -2.49
CA ALA A 276 -18.32 -11.37 -2.11
C ALA A 276 -18.05 -12.13 -0.79
N SER A 277 -19.12 -12.37 -0.03
CA SER A 277 -19.10 -13.28 1.11
C SER A 277 -18.81 -14.73 0.66
N ILE A 278 -18.61 -15.63 1.61
CA ILE A 278 -18.43 -17.08 1.34
C ILE A 278 -19.64 -17.66 0.58
N GLU A 279 -20.81 -17.04 0.74
CA GLU A 279 -22.06 -17.42 0.08
C GLU A 279 -22.16 -16.84 -1.35
N GLY A 280 -21.15 -16.09 -1.79
CA GLY A 280 -21.08 -15.47 -3.12
C GLY A 280 -21.87 -14.18 -3.25
N GLU A 281 -22.40 -13.64 -2.14
CA GLU A 281 -23.24 -12.45 -2.13
C GLU A 281 -22.54 -11.21 -1.55
N GLY A 282 -23.08 -10.04 -1.84
CA GLY A 282 -22.69 -8.78 -1.21
C GLY A 282 -21.38 -8.19 -1.74
N ALA A 283 -20.89 -8.60 -2.90
CA ALA A 283 -19.79 -7.91 -3.57
C ALA A 283 -20.17 -6.46 -3.88
N VAL A 284 -19.22 -5.54 -3.71
CA VAL A 284 -19.30 -4.15 -4.16
C VAL A 284 -18.02 -3.86 -4.92
N THR A 285 -18.13 -3.71 -6.22
CA THR A 285 -16.97 -3.52 -7.10
C THR A 285 -16.55 -2.05 -7.16
N ILE A 286 -15.31 -1.79 -7.60
CA ILE A 286 -14.83 -0.42 -7.90
C ILE A 286 -15.80 0.25 -8.89
N ARG A 287 -16.30 -0.48 -9.89
CA ARG A 287 -17.27 0.01 -10.86
C ARG A 287 -18.56 0.51 -10.21
N ASP A 288 -19.13 -0.26 -9.28
CA ASP A 288 -20.33 0.13 -8.52
C ASP A 288 -20.07 1.42 -7.73
N LEU A 289 -18.88 1.52 -7.14
CA LEU A 289 -18.50 2.69 -6.34
C LEU A 289 -18.27 3.93 -7.20
N VAL A 290 -17.65 3.83 -8.38
CA VAL A 290 -17.51 4.94 -9.34
C VAL A 290 -18.89 5.43 -9.78
N THR A 291 -19.77 4.52 -10.19
CA THR A 291 -21.12 4.85 -10.60
C THR A 291 -21.92 5.52 -9.47
N ASN A 292 -21.73 5.08 -8.23
CA ASN A 292 -22.39 5.69 -7.07
C ASN A 292 -21.79 7.06 -6.72
N ALA A 293 -20.48 7.23 -6.85
CA ALA A 293 -19.77 8.47 -6.53
C ALA A 293 -20.32 9.67 -7.32
N LEU A 294 -20.72 9.47 -8.59
CA LEU A 294 -21.35 10.50 -9.43
C LEU A 294 -22.65 11.07 -8.84
N ARG A 295 -23.28 10.36 -7.87
CA ARG A 295 -24.49 10.82 -7.16
C ARG A 295 -24.16 11.44 -5.80
N MET A 296 -22.88 11.45 -5.42
CA MET A 296 -22.43 11.94 -4.11
C MET A 296 -21.99 13.41 -4.14
N ARG A 297 -22.15 14.10 -5.28
CA ARG A 297 -21.68 15.46 -5.51
C ARG A 297 -20.19 15.63 -5.23
N PRO A 298 -19.32 14.84 -5.85
CA PRO A 298 -17.88 15.02 -5.72
C PRO A 298 -17.43 16.24 -6.52
N ASP A 299 -16.43 16.98 -6.01
CA ASP A 299 -15.65 17.94 -6.81
C ASP A 299 -14.46 17.22 -7.48
N ARG A 300 -13.96 16.17 -6.85
CA ARG A 300 -12.87 15.30 -7.34
C ARG A 300 -13.18 13.83 -7.09
N ILE A 301 -12.86 12.98 -8.05
CA ILE A 301 -12.90 11.52 -7.88
C ILE A 301 -11.46 11.00 -7.98
N VAL A 302 -11.01 10.26 -6.95
CA VAL A 302 -9.68 9.66 -6.94
C VAL A 302 -9.85 8.15 -6.94
N VAL A 303 -9.53 7.51 -8.05
CA VAL A 303 -9.57 6.04 -8.17
C VAL A 303 -8.16 5.50 -7.91
N GLY A 304 -7.99 4.76 -6.82
CA GLY A 304 -6.70 4.26 -6.39
C GLY A 304 -5.95 3.49 -7.46
N GLU A 305 -6.64 2.60 -8.18
CA GLU A 305 -6.10 1.89 -9.33
C GLU A 305 -7.23 1.39 -10.24
N VAL A 306 -7.05 1.52 -11.56
CA VAL A 306 -7.90 0.89 -12.57
C VAL A 306 -7.28 -0.40 -13.10
N ARG A 307 -8.06 -1.49 -13.05
CA ARG A 307 -7.63 -2.84 -13.43
C ARG A 307 -8.60 -3.56 -14.36
N GLY A 308 -9.81 -3.04 -14.54
CA GLY A 308 -10.89 -3.69 -15.27
C GLY A 308 -11.90 -2.73 -15.89
N ALA A 309 -13.15 -3.17 -15.94
CA ALA A 309 -14.25 -2.49 -16.60
C ALA A 309 -14.60 -1.10 -16.03
N GLU A 310 -14.23 -0.83 -14.77
CA GLU A 310 -14.37 0.48 -14.12
C GLU A 310 -13.65 1.60 -14.84
N CYS A 311 -12.65 1.27 -15.67
CA CYS A 311 -11.93 2.22 -16.50
C CYS A 311 -12.91 3.02 -17.39
N CYS A 312 -13.89 2.37 -17.99
CA CYS A 312 -14.88 3.03 -18.82
C CYS A 312 -15.71 4.05 -18.01
N ASP A 313 -16.18 3.68 -16.81
CA ASP A 313 -17.00 4.55 -15.97
C ASP A 313 -16.19 5.73 -15.41
N MET A 314 -14.90 5.52 -15.13
CA MET A 314 -13.95 6.57 -14.72
C MET A 314 -13.72 7.58 -15.85
N LEU A 315 -13.43 7.13 -17.08
CA LEU A 315 -13.28 8.01 -18.24
C LEU A 315 -14.57 8.80 -18.50
N GLN A 316 -15.73 8.18 -18.32
CA GLN A 316 -17.00 8.87 -18.43
C GLN A 316 -17.19 9.92 -17.33
N ALA A 317 -16.74 9.65 -16.10
CA ALA A 317 -16.80 10.62 -15.01
C ALA A 317 -15.97 11.86 -15.32
N MET A 318 -14.72 11.68 -15.78
CA MET A 318 -13.82 12.75 -16.22
C MET A 318 -14.42 13.57 -17.37
N ASN A 319 -15.08 12.92 -18.35
CA ASN A 319 -15.73 13.59 -19.49
C ASN A 319 -17.04 14.31 -19.14
N THR A 320 -17.57 14.19 -17.92
CA THR A 320 -18.89 14.72 -17.52
C THR A 320 -18.83 15.78 -16.42
N GLY A 321 -17.69 16.48 -16.31
CA GLY A 321 -17.54 17.67 -15.45
C GLY A 321 -17.04 17.36 -14.03
N HIS A 322 -16.32 16.23 -13.85
CA HIS A 322 -15.57 15.93 -12.63
C HIS A 322 -14.07 16.15 -12.87
N ASP A 323 -13.75 17.36 -13.41
CA ASP A 323 -12.38 17.74 -13.80
C ASP A 323 -11.41 17.68 -12.62
N GLY A 324 -10.19 17.21 -12.89
CA GLY A 324 -9.12 17.04 -11.91
C GLY A 324 -9.22 15.73 -11.12
N SER A 325 -9.87 14.74 -11.70
CA SER A 325 -9.88 13.37 -11.17
C SER A 325 -8.51 12.71 -11.36
N LEU A 326 -8.15 11.83 -10.43
CA LEU A 326 -6.84 11.21 -10.41
C LEU A 326 -6.98 9.69 -10.37
N THR A 327 -6.05 8.99 -11.02
CA THR A 327 -6.02 7.52 -10.96
C THR A 327 -4.61 6.96 -11.10
N THR A 328 -4.45 5.66 -10.78
CA THR A 328 -3.24 4.92 -11.16
C THR A 328 -3.54 3.71 -12.02
N LEU A 329 -2.54 3.27 -12.77
CA LEU A 329 -2.57 1.99 -13.47
C LEU A 329 -1.16 1.42 -13.70
N HIS A 330 -1.09 0.12 -13.97
CA HIS A 330 0.16 -0.53 -14.31
C HIS A 330 0.48 -0.39 -15.80
N ALA A 331 1.56 0.32 -16.14
CA ALA A 331 2.14 0.39 -17.48
C ALA A 331 3.63 0.74 -17.39
N GLY A 332 4.43 0.34 -18.37
CA GLY A 332 5.86 0.60 -18.43
C GLY A 332 6.22 1.89 -19.14
N THR A 333 5.35 2.41 -20.02
CA THR A 333 5.52 3.64 -20.79
C THR A 333 4.19 4.38 -20.92
N GLU A 334 4.24 5.65 -21.35
CA GLU A 334 3.02 6.43 -21.60
C GLU A 334 2.18 5.83 -22.73
N GLN A 335 2.83 5.31 -23.80
CA GLN A 335 2.14 4.63 -24.90
C GLN A 335 1.45 3.37 -24.41
N GLU A 336 2.12 2.56 -23.60
CA GLU A 336 1.51 1.40 -22.97
C GLU A 336 0.34 1.79 -22.04
N THR A 337 0.42 2.96 -21.39
CA THR A 337 -0.67 3.50 -20.58
C THR A 337 -1.94 3.69 -21.41
N VAL A 338 -1.83 4.32 -22.59
CA VAL A 338 -2.96 4.50 -23.51
C VAL A 338 -3.51 3.16 -23.99
N VAL A 339 -2.63 2.26 -24.44
CA VAL A 339 -3.03 0.91 -24.89
C VAL A 339 -3.74 0.14 -23.76
N ARG A 340 -3.23 0.26 -22.54
CA ARG A 340 -3.80 -0.40 -21.37
C ARG A 340 -5.17 0.16 -21.01
N LEU A 341 -5.33 1.48 -20.99
CA LEU A 341 -6.63 2.14 -20.77
C LEU A 341 -7.65 1.72 -21.81
N THR A 342 -7.25 1.68 -23.10
CA THR A 342 -8.10 1.22 -24.19
C THR A 342 -8.57 -0.22 -23.97
N LEU A 343 -7.65 -1.12 -23.57
CA LEU A 343 -7.98 -2.51 -23.28
C LEU A 343 -8.93 -2.64 -22.07
N LEU A 344 -8.66 -1.93 -20.98
CA LEU A 344 -9.47 -1.97 -19.77
C LEU A 344 -10.88 -1.38 -20.01
N ALA A 345 -10.98 -0.29 -20.75
CA ALA A 345 -12.28 0.28 -21.11
C ALA A 345 -13.14 -0.68 -21.95
N ARG A 346 -12.53 -1.49 -22.82
CA ARG A 346 -13.23 -2.52 -23.59
C ARG A 346 -13.84 -3.64 -22.74
N TYR A 347 -13.37 -3.86 -21.55
CA TYR A 347 -14.04 -4.78 -20.60
C TYR A 347 -15.39 -4.24 -20.13
N GLY A 348 -15.57 -2.92 -20.15
CA GLY A 348 -16.79 -2.25 -19.71
C GLY A 348 -17.76 -1.88 -20.83
N ILE A 349 -17.26 -1.70 -22.07
CA ILE A 349 -18.05 -1.24 -23.21
C ILE A 349 -17.54 -1.84 -24.54
N ASP A 350 -18.47 -2.25 -25.37
CA ASP A 350 -18.17 -2.78 -26.71
C ASP A 350 -18.16 -1.64 -27.76
N LEU A 351 -17.01 -0.96 -27.85
CA LEU A 351 -16.76 0.09 -28.84
C LEU A 351 -15.46 -0.21 -29.62
N PRO A 352 -15.34 0.29 -30.85
CA PRO A 352 -14.07 0.32 -31.58
C PRO A 352 -12.97 1.01 -30.78
N SER A 353 -11.74 0.52 -30.93
CA SER A 353 -10.58 1.04 -30.18
C SER A 353 -10.37 2.54 -30.44
N GLU A 354 -10.56 3.00 -31.67
CA GLU A 354 -10.43 4.38 -32.09
C GLU A 354 -11.37 5.32 -31.33
N LEU A 355 -12.62 4.89 -31.09
CA LEU A 355 -13.59 5.67 -30.29
C LEU A 355 -13.24 5.69 -28.81
N ILE A 356 -12.66 4.60 -28.29
CA ILE A 356 -12.19 4.58 -26.91
C ILE A 356 -10.98 5.48 -26.74
N GLU A 357 -10.04 5.48 -27.70
CA GLU A 357 -8.90 6.38 -27.68
C GLU A 357 -9.34 7.86 -27.76
N GLU A 358 -10.38 8.17 -28.54
CA GLU A 358 -10.97 9.50 -28.52
C GLU A 358 -11.57 9.85 -27.14
N GLN A 359 -12.23 8.91 -26.47
CA GLN A 359 -12.72 9.13 -25.10
C GLN A 359 -11.57 9.36 -24.11
N ILE A 360 -10.45 8.62 -24.24
CA ILE A 360 -9.26 8.82 -23.42
C ILE A 360 -8.67 10.22 -23.66
N ALA A 361 -8.55 10.64 -24.94
CA ALA A 361 -8.01 11.94 -25.30
C ALA A 361 -8.88 13.13 -24.85
N MET A 362 -10.15 12.88 -24.58
CA MET A 362 -11.10 13.88 -24.03
C MET A 362 -11.12 13.88 -22.50
N ALA A 363 -10.84 12.72 -21.87
CA ALA A 363 -10.97 12.52 -20.44
C ALA A 363 -9.67 12.83 -19.69
N LEU A 364 -8.53 12.51 -20.27
CA LEU A 364 -7.22 12.68 -19.61
C LEU A 364 -6.48 13.90 -20.17
N ASP A 365 -5.96 14.72 -19.26
CA ASP A 365 -5.05 15.83 -19.61
C ASP A 365 -3.59 15.40 -19.54
N GLY A 366 -3.25 14.41 -18.71
CA GLY A 366 -1.86 14.01 -18.57
C GLY A 366 -1.59 12.63 -17.98
N ILE A 367 -0.41 12.13 -18.30
CA ILE A 367 0.15 10.87 -17.78
C ILE A 367 1.47 11.19 -17.10
N VAL A 368 1.59 10.79 -15.81
CA VAL A 368 2.79 10.93 -15.01
C VAL A 368 3.37 9.54 -14.76
N MET A 369 4.64 9.32 -15.14
CA MET A 369 5.29 8.02 -14.99
C MET A 369 6.11 7.95 -13.70
N SER A 370 6.02 6.82 -13.00
CA SER A 370 6.80 6.52 -11.82
C SER A 370 7.61 5.23 -12.03
N GLU A 371 8.90 5.28 -11.79
CA GLU A 371 9.82 4.17 -12.03
C GLU A 371 10.59 3.75 -10.78
N ARG A 372 10.87 2.45 -10.66
CA ARG A 372 11.78 1.90 -9.65
C ARG A 372 13.05 1.41 -10.33
N HIS A 373 14.18 1.96 -9.92
CA HIS A 373 15.49 1.56 -10.43
C HIS A 373 16.06 0.34 -9.70
N ALA A 374 17.10 -0.26 -10.27
CA ALA A 374 17.74 -1.46 -9.75
C ALA A 374 18.37 -1.27 -8.35
N ASP A 375 18.70 -0.04 -7.98
CA ASP A 375 19.18 0.33 -6.65
C ASP A 375 18.07 0.49 -5.59
N GLY A 376 16.81 0.26 -5.99
CA GLY A 376 15.62 0.36 -5.14
C GLY A 376 15.01 1.76 -5.06
N ARG A 377 15.68 2.80 -5.57
CA ARG A 377 15.16 4.17 -5.60
C ARG A 377 13.99 4.30 -6.57
N ARG A 378 13.11 5.25 -6.27
CA ARG A 378 11.92 5.55 -7.07
C ARG A 378 12.02 6.98 -7.58
N PHE A 379 11.65 7.17 -8.86
CA PHE A 379 11.71 8.46 -9.53
C PHE A 379 10.40 8.72 -10.26
N VAL A 380 9.95 9.98 -10.26
CA VAL A 380 8.90 10.45 -11.15
C VAL A 380 9.59 10.77 -12.47
N SER A 381 9.51 9.84 -13.44
CA SER A 381 10.41 9.83 -14.60
C SER A 381 9.94 10.70 -15.75
N SER A 382 8.64 10.89 -15.92
CA SER A 382 8.15 11.76 -16.96
C SER A 382 6.75 12.30 -16.72
N TYR A 383 6.41 13.38 -17.44
CA TYR A 383 5.08 13.92 -17.54
C TYR A 383 4.78 14.23 -19.00
N SER A 384 3.69 13.65 -19.52
CA SER A 384 3.21 13.89 -20.89
C SER A 384 1.77 14.35 -20.89
N GLY A 385 1.48 15.38 -21.65
CA GLY A 385 0.10 15.78 -21.94
C GLY A 385 -0.56 14.78 -22.90
N VAL A 386 -1.86 14.58 -22.70
CA VAL A 386 -2.70 13.74 -23.57
C VAL A 386 -3.54 14.66 -24.44
N ARG A 387 -3.55 14.41 -25.73
CA ARG A 387 -4.30 15.21 -26.70
C ARG A 387 -4.95 14.34 -27.76
N ARG A 388 -5.97 14.89 -28.39
CA ARG A 388 -6.55 14.28 -29.58
C ARG A 388 -5.61 14.45 -30.75
N GLY A 389 -5.21 13.34 -31.36
CA GLY A 389 -4.39 13.35 -32.56
C GLY A 389 -5.13 13.94 -33.77
N THR A 390 -4.39 14.53 -34.70
CA THR A 390 -4.95 15.14 -35.95
C THR A 390 -5.61 14.12 -36.87
N SER A 391 -5.21 12.85 -36.78
CA SER A 391 -5.79 11.71 -37.51
C SER A 391 -6.77 10.88 -36.71
N GLY A 392 -7.17 11.35 -35.51
CA GLY A 392 -7.87 10.59 -34.51
C GLY A 392 -6.92 9.88 -33.52
N GLY A 393 -7.49 9.28 -32.45
CA GLY A 393 -6.72 8.59 -31.39
C GLY A 393 -6.02 9.55 -30.42
N VAL A 394 -5.07 9.01 -29.66
CA VAL A 394 -4.31 9.75 -28.64
C VAL A 394 -2.96 10.17 -29.18
N GLU A 395 -2.61 11.45 -29.00
CA GLU A 395 -1.27 12.01 -29.20
C GLU A 395 -0.70 12.42 -27.83
N LEU A 396 0.55 12.04 -27.57
CA LEU A 396 1.26 12.34 -26.33
C LEU A 396 2.28 13.45 -26.57
N GLU A 397 2.21 14.51 -25.77
CA GLU A 397 3.14 15.63 -25.81
C GLU A 397 4.00 15.63 -24.54
N ARG A 398 5.31 15.35 -24.70
CA ARG A 398 6.24 15.26 -23.56
C ARG A 398 6.51 16.65 -22.99
N TYR A 399 6.34 16.78 -21.67
CA TYR A 399 6.65 17.99 -20.91
C TYR A 399 7.91 17.85 -20.07
N VAL A 400 8.09 16.68 -19.43
CA VAL A 400 9.22 16.41 -18.54
C VAL A 400 9.83 15.05 -18.87
N THR A 401 11.16 15.01 -18.95
CA THR A 401 11.94 13.78 -19.14
C THR A 401 12.99 13.63 -18.03
N PHE A 402 13.18 12.39 -17.55
CA PHE A 402 14.24 12.00 -16.63
C PHE A 402 15.35 11.26 -17.35
N ASP A 403 16.59 11.73 -17.21
CA ASP A 403 17.78 10.99 -17.61
C ASP A 403 18.23 10.09 -16.46
N ALA A 404 18.04 8.79 -16.64
CA ALA A 404 18.39 7.79 -15.64
C ALA A 404 19.90 7.67 -15.37
N ALA A 405 20.74 8.00 -16.38
CA ALA A 405 22.20 7.93 -16.23
C ALA A 405 22.74 9.14 -15.47
N ALA A 406 22.28 10.33 -15.82
CA ALA A 406 22.67 11.58 -15.16
C ALA A 406 21.88 11.82 -13.86
N ARG A 407 20.72 11.17 -13.70
CA ARG A 407 19.75 11.41 -12.61
C ARG A 407 19.28 12.86 -12.54
N THR A 408 19.00 13.41 -13.70
CA THR A 408 18.53 14.79 -13.88
C THR A 408 17.21 14.81 -14.63
N TRP A 409 16.42 15.85 -14.42
CA TRP A 409 15.18 16.09 -15.13
C TRP A 409 15.33 17.30 -16.05
N THR A 410 14.71 17.23 -17.21
CA THR A 410 14.62 18.34 -18.17
C THR A 410 13.17 18.75 -18.36
N LEU A 411 12.94 20.04 -18.51
CA LEU A 411 11.66 20.57 -18.98
C LEU A 411 11.75 20.66 -20.51
N ASP A 412 11.16 19.69 -21.20
CA ASP A 412 11.18 19.61 -22.67
C ASP A 412 10.29 20.69 -23.30
N ARG A 413 9.18 20.97 -22.61
CA ARG A 413 8.20 21.99 -23.03
C ARG A 413 7.36 22.45 -21.83
N GLU A 414 7.05 23.74 -21.81
CA GLU A 414 6.09 24.30 -20.85
C GLU A 414 4.68 23.81 -21.20
N PRO A 415 3.95 23.21 -20.24
CA PRO A 415 2.59 22.74 -20.47
C PRO A 415 1.61 23.89 -20.74
N PRO A 416 0.64 23.74 -21.66
CA PRO A 416 -0.32 24.79 -22.00
C PRO A 416 -1.21 25.24 -20.88
N PHE A 417 -1.49 24.37 -19.89
CA PHE A 417 -2.31 24.72 -18.73
C PHE A 417 -1.68 25.84 -17.87
N ILE A 418 -0.37 26.07 -17.93
CA ILE A 418 0.28 27.23 -17.27
C ILE A 418 -0.26 28.54 -17.84
N ALA A 419 -0.34 28.63 -19.18
CA ALA A 419 -0.92 29.80 -19.83
C ALA A 419 -2.44 29.94 -19.57
N GLU A 420 -3.13 28.83 -19.36
CA GLU A 420 -4.55 28.81 -18.96
C GLU A 420 -4.74 29.31 -17.53
N GLY A 421 -3.87 28.87 -16.61
CA GLY A 421 -3.85 29.32 -15.23
C GLY A 421 -3.62 30.82 -15.10
N LEU A 422 -2.72 31.38 -15.91
CA LEU A 422 -2.51 32.84 -15.99
C LEU A 422 -3.75 33.56 -16.52
N ARG A 423 -4.40 33.04 -17.57
CA ARG A 423 -5.61 33.64 -18.15
C ARG A 423 -6.81 33.60 -17.22
N SER A 424 -6.97 32.52 -16.46
CA SER A 424 -8.06 32.36 -15.47
C SER A 424 -7.82 33.14 -14.19
N GLY A 425 -6.57 33.57 -13.94
CA GLY A 425 -6.16 34.22 -12.68
C GLY A 425 -5.96 33.22 -11.53
N THR A 426 -5.93 31.93 -11.82
CA THR A 426 -5.60 30.86 -10.85
C THR A 426 -4.11 30.87 -10.53
N LEU A 427 -3.26 31.23 -11.49
CA LEU A 427 -1.82 31.47 -11.32
C LEU A 427 -1.54 32.95 -11.55
N THR A 428 -0.60 33.47 -10.77
CA THR A 428 -0.06 34.83 -10.96
C THR A 428 1.19 34.79 -11.82
N GLN A 429 1.50 35.93 -12.48
CA GLN A 429 2.73 36.05 -13.26
C GLN A 429 3.98 35.86 -12.39
N GLU A 430 3.94 36.33 -11.14
CA GLU A 430 5.06 36.22 -10.19
C GLU A 430 5.34 34.74 -9.85
N GLU A 431 4.31 33.92 -9.55
CA GLU A 431 4.45 32.48 -9.28
C GLU A 431 5.03 31.74 -10.49
N VAL A 432 4.57 32.05 -11.70
CA VAL A 432 5.07 31.41 -12.90
C VAL A 432 6.51 31.81 -13.20
N ASP A 433 6.89 33.07 -13.02
CA ASP A 433 8.26 33.54 -13.25
C ASP A 433 9.23 32.96 -12.19
N GLU A 434 8.78 32.82 -10.93
CA GLU A 434 9.54 32.13 -9.88
C GLU A 434 9.74 30.66 -10.26
N TRP A 435 8.68 29.93 -10.62
CA TRP A 435 8.77 28.56 -11.07
C TRP A 435 9.73 28.38 -12.27
N ARG A 436 9.63 29.26 -13.29
CA ARG A 436 10.53 29.23 -14.45
C ARG A 436 11.99 29.43 -14.08
N SER A 437 12.26 30.23 -13.05
CA SER A 437 13.63 30.45 -12.54
C SER A 437 14.26 29.21 -11.91
N LEU A 438 13.44 28.27 -11.43
CA LEU A 438 13.86 26.98 -10.86
C LEU A 438 14.05 25.89 -11.90
N CYS A 439 13.45 26.06 -13.10
CA CYS A 439 13.57 25.10 -14.18
C CYS A 439 15.00 25.03 -14.72
N PRO A 440 15.50 23.83 -15.14
CA PRO A 440 16.81 23.73 -15.76
C PRO A 440 16.84 24.56 -17.05
N SER A 441 17.93 25.29 -17.23
CA SER A 441 18.17 26.01 -18.50
C SER A 441 18.26 25.02 -19.66
N SER A 442 17.49 25.22 -20.68
CA SER A 442 17.44 24.38 -21.90
C SER A 442 18.79 24.32 -22.60
#